data_060fb3a119bf431c963ae463d41c6f84
#
_entry.id   060fb3a119bf431c963ae463d41c6f84
#
_cell.length_a   1.000
_cell.length_b   1.000
_cell.length_c   1.000
_cell.angle_alpha   90.00
_cell.angle_beta   90.00
_cell.angle_gamma   90.00
#
_symmetry.space_group_name_H-M   'P 1'
#
loop_
_entity.id
_entity.type
_entity.pdbx_description
1 polymer ?
#
loop_
_entity_poly.entity_id
_entity_poly.type
_entity_poly.pdbx_seq_one_letter_code
_entity_poly.pdbx_strand_id
1 'polypeptide(L)'
;MTEHLISLVADDSLTEKKIRKMSKDSVLGSIFAKLINEKNNDKANLRLKAEEVGRFEVNRLEQYLSLLGTIATVSPILGLLGTVMGMINIFSNLLEANLSSVSPLASGIAEALVTTAAGLVVAIPTLIFYRHFTRIIENYALELEEESNKLIDYLSK
;
A
#
# COMPACT_ATOMS: atom_id res chain seq x y z
N MET A 1 23.57 5.97 -0.18
CA MET A 1 23.63 4.50 -0.14
C MET A 1 24.25 3.92 -1.40
N THR A 2 23.92 4.46 -2.56
CA THR A 2 24.43 4.05 -3.89
C THR A 2 25.92 4.29 -4.07
N GLU A 3 26.48 5.39 -3.57
CA GLU A 3 27.92 5.64 -3.64
C GLU A 3 28.75 4.54 -2.95
N HIS A 4 28.26 4.03 -1.83
CA HIS A 4 28.89 2.90 -1.15
C HIS A 4 28.76 1.58 -1.95
N LEU A 5 27.65 1.40 -2.65
CA LEU A 5 27.41 0.23 -3.51
C LEU A 5 28.26 0.33 -4.79
N ILE A 6 28.37 1.50 -5.38
CA ILE A 6 29.23 1.77 -6.54
C ILE A 6 30.71 1.57 -6.18
N SER A 7 31.15 2.02 -5.00
CA SER A 7 32.53 1.80 -4.55
C SER A 7 32.86 0.33 -4.33
N LEU A 8 31.87 -0.49 -3.88
CA LEU A 8 32.02 -1.94 -3.74
C LEU A 8 32.09 -2.65 -5.10
N VAL A 9 31.41 -2.14 -6.13
CA VAL A 9 31.52 -2.65 -7.51
C VAL A 9 32.85 -2.32 -8.11
N ALA A 10 33.41 -1.12 -7.83
CA ALA A 10 34.69 -0.67 -8.33
C ALA A 10 35.89 -1.47 -7.76
N ASP A 11 35.76 -2.00 -6.55
CA ASP A 11 36.85 -2.68 -5.83
C ASP A 11 36.95 -4.20 -6.13
N ASP A 12 36.20 -4.71 -7.12
CA ASP A 12 36.14 -6.14 -7.55
C ASP A 12 36.05 -7.14 -6.36
N SER A 13 35.72 -6.63 -5.16
CA SER A 13 35.63 -7.38 -3.91
C SER A 13 34.25 -7.98 -3.65
N LEU A 14 33.39 -7.98 -4.68
CA LEU A 14 32.02 -8.50 -4.60
C LEU A 14 32.01 -10.02 -4.61
N THR A 15 32.16 -10.61 -3.44
CA THR A 15 31.92 -12.03 -3.25
C THR A 15 30.41 -12.32 -3.37
N GLU A 16 30.03 -13.43 -4.03
CA GLU A 16 28.62 -13.87 -4.17
C GLU A 16 27.83 -13.84 -2.85
N LYS A 17 28.50 -14.10 -1.73
CA LYS A 17 27.90 -13.99 -0.38
C LYS A 17 27.48 -12.57 0.00
N LYS A 18 28.26 -11.54 -0.40
CA LYS A 18 27.93 -10.12 -0.15
C LYS A 18 26.75 -9.69 -1.01
N ILE A 19 26.73 -10.07 -2.28
CA ILE A 19 25.64 -9.79 -3.22
C ILE A 19 24.32 -10.42 -2.71
N ARG A 20 24.35 -11.67 -2.27
CA ARG A 20 23.17 -12.33 -1.68
C ARG A 20 22.69 -11.69 -0.37
N LYS A 21 23.59 -11.18 0.44
CA LYS A 21 23.20 -10.47 1.68
C LYS A 21 22.55 -9.12 1.36
N MET A 22 23.12 -8.36 0.44
CA MET A 22 22.57 -7.09 -0.03
C MET A 22 21.19 -7.25 -0.67
N SER A 23 20.98 -8.32 -1.45
CA SER A 23 19.68 -8.66 -2.05
C SER A 23 18.60 -8.98 -1.02
N LYS A 24 18.97 -9.41 0.19
CA LYS A 24 18.00 -9.68 1.27
C LYS A 24 17.73 -8.49 2.17
N ASP A 25 18.71 -7.58 2.28
CA ASP A 25 18.66 -6.50 3.25
C ASP A 25 17.95 -5.25 2.71
N SER A 26 17.86 -5.08 1.37
CA SER A 26 17.17 -3.93 0.76
C SER A 26 16.69 -4.21 -0.68
N VAL A 27 15.62 -3.50 -1.07
CA VAL A 27 15.08 -3.55 -2.45
C VAL A 27 16.12 -3.08 -3.46
N LEU A 28 16.82 -1.98 -3.17
CA LEU A 28 17.97 -1.50 -3.96
C LEU A 28 19.04 -2.59 -4.10
N GLY A 29 19.37 -3.30 -3.03
CA GLY A 29 20.31 -4.40 -3.05
C GLY A 29 19.86 -5.55 -3.95
N SER A 30 18.57 -5.83 -4.07
CA SER A 30 18.03 -6.85 -4.97
C SER A 30 18.14 -6.44 -6.43
N ILE A 31 17.87 -5.18 -6.76
CA ILE A 31 18.06 -4.61 -8.10
C ILE A 31 19.54 -4.67 -8.49
N PHE A 32 20.42 -4.20 -7.59
CA PHE A 32 21.87 -4.23 -7.80
C PHE A 32 22.40 -5.62 -8.05
N ALA A 33 22.00 -6.61 -7.23
CA ALA A 33 22.44 -8.00 -7.38
C ALA A 33 22.07 -8.57 -8.75
N LYS A 34 20.90 -8.25 -9.28
CA LYS A 34 20.46 -8.70 -10.60
C LYS A 34 21.20 -7.99 -11.73
N LEU A 35 21.40 -6.67 -11.62
CA LEU A 35 22.12 -5.90 -12.64
C LEU A 35 23.60 -6.29 -12.74
N ILE A 36 24.26 -6.58 -11.63
CA ILE A 36 25.67 -7.03 -11.61
C ILE A 36 25.82 -8.40 -12.29
N ASN A 37 24.89 -9.32 -12.06
CA ASN A 37 24.91 -10.63 -12.72
C ASN A 37 24.70 -10.54 -14.24
N GLU A 38 24.14 -9.45 -14.74
CA GLU A 38 23.88 -9.21 -16.15
C GLU A 38 24.79 -8.10 -16.75
N LYS A 39 25.92 -7.81 -16.11
CA LYS A 39 26.89 -6.75 -16.47
C LYS A 39 27.34 -6.74 -17.94
N ASN A 40 27.24 -7.87 -18.64
CA ASN A 40 27.62 -8.02 -20.05
C ASN A 40 26.50 -7.68 -21.05
N ASN A 41 25.32 -7.26 -20.56
CA ASN A 41 24.19 -6.93 -21.42
C ASN A 41 24.21 -5.45 -21.85
N ASP A 42 23.55 -5.19 -22.97
CA ASP A 42 23.36 -3.84 -23.49
C ASP A 42 22.60 -2.96 -22.47
N LYS A 43 22.92 -1.66 -22.43
CA LYS A 43 22.32 -0.65 -21.55
C LYS A 43 20.80 -0.67 -21.55
N ALA A 44 20.18 -0.93 -22.72
CA ALA A 44 18.74 -1.04 -22.87
C ALA A 44 18.17 -2.23 -22.09
N ASN A 45 18.86 -3.38 -22.13
CA ASN A 45 18.47 -4.58 -21.41
C ASN A 45 18.62 -4.42 -19.89
N LEU A 46 19.67 -3.73 -19.44
CA LEU A 46 19.87 -3.42 -18.02
C LEU A 46 18.73 -2.53 -17.47
N ARG A 47 18.28 -1.53 -18.26
CA ARG A 47 17.11 -0.69 -17.88
C ARG A 47 15.83 -1.50 -17.77
N LEU A 48 15.51 -2.33 -18.74
CA LEU A 48 14.34 -3.19 -18.71
C LEU A 48 14.35 -4.11 -17.48
N LYS A 49 15.52 -4.63 -17.13
CA LYS A 49 15.67 -5.51 -15.97
C LYS A 49 15.53 -4.79 -14.65
N ALA A 50 16.09 -3.59 -14.53
CA ALA A 50 15.90 -2.73 -13.36
C ALA A 50 14.42 -2.37 -13.14
N GLU A 51 13.73 -2.02 -14.24
CA GLU A 51 12.30 -1.70 -14.20
C GLU A 51 11.46 -2.91 -13.81
N GLU A 52 11.72 -4.09 -14.37
CA GLU A 52 11.02 -5.35 -14.01
C GLU A 52 11.13 -5.64 -12.50
N VAL A 53 12.35 -5.55 -11.97
CA VAL A 53 12.61 -5.81 -10.56
C VAL A 53 12.00 -4.74 -9.66
N GLY A 54 12.15 -3.48 -10.03
CA GLY A 54 11.58 -2.34 -9.31
C GLY A 54 10.05 -2.44 -9.22
N ARG A 55 9.38 -2.71 -10.34
CA ARG A 55 7.92 -2.93 -10.38
C ARG A 55 7.48 -4.09 -9.49
N PHE A 56 8.23 -5.19 -9.49
CA PHE A 56 7.89 -6.34 -8.63
C PHE A 56 7.94 -5.99 -7.15
N GLU A 57 8.96 -5.26 -6.72
CA GLU A 57 9.10 -4.86 -5.32
C GLU A 57 8.08 -3.79 -4.91
N VAL A 58 7.78 -2.82 -5.77
CA VAL A 58 6.72 -1.83 -5.54
C VAL A 58 5.37 -2.51 -5.41
N ASN A 59 4.99 -3.40 -6.33
CA ASN A 59 3.75 -4.17 -6.26
C ASN A 59 3.63 -4.96 -4.95
N ARG A 60 4.73 -5.49 -4.44
CA ARG A 60 4.75 -6.21 -3.17
C ARG A 60 4.46 -5.29 -1.98
N LEU A 61 4.92 -4.05 -2.02
CA LEU A 61 4.61 -3.04 -1.00
C LEU A 61 3.15 -2.57 -1.10
N GLU A 62 2.62 -2.40 -2.31
CA GLU A 62 1.25 -1.96 -2.57
C GLU A 62 0.19 -3.01 -2.20
N GLN A 63 0.55 -4.28 -2.15
CA GLN A 63 -0.38 -5.38 -1.86
C GLN A 63 -1.16 -5.15 -0.56
N TYR A 64 -0.50 -4.72 0.50
CA TYR A 64 -1.14 -4.44 1.80
C TYR A 64 -1.90 -3.12 1.82
N LEU A 65 -1.53 -2.16 0.97
CA LEU A 65 -2.22 -0.89 0.82
C LEU A 65 -3.58 -1.04 0.17
N SER A 66 -3.72 -1.94 -0.79
CA SER A 66 -5.01 -2.26 -1.42
C SER A 66 -6.06 -2.68 -0.37
N LEU A 67 -5.66 -3.48 0.63
CA LEU A 67 -6.55 -3.86 1.73
C LEU A 67 -6.97 -2.65 2.57
N LEU A 68 -6.03 -1.78 2.93
CA LEU A 68 -6.31 -0.54 3.67
C LEU A 68 -7.28 0.38 2.90
N GLY A 69 -7.06 0.54 1.59
CA GLY A 69 -7.96 1.31 0.71
C GLY A 69 -9.37 0.72 0.67
N THR A 70 -9.47 -0.62 0.63
CA THR A 70 -10.76 -1.31 0.67
C THR A 70 -11.47 -1.07 2.01
N ILE A 71 -10.80 -1.20 3.14
CA ILE A 71 -11.37 -0.94 4.47
C ILE A 71 -11.86 0.52 4.57
N ALA A 72 -11.04 1.48 4.10
CA ALA A 72 -11.40 2.90 4.13
C ALA A 72 -12.68 3.22 3.34
N THR A 73 -12.91 2.53 2.22
CA THR A 73 -14.08 2.75 1.36
C THR A 73 -15.31 1.95 1.79
N VAL A 74 -15.11 0.72 2.27
CA VAL A 74 -16.22 -0.17 2.64
C VAL A 74 -16.80 0.15 4.02
N SER A 75 -15.98 0.62 4.97
CA SER A 75 -16.46 0.90 6.34
C SER A 75 -17.59 1.93 6.41
N PRO A 76 -17.59 3.07 5.69
CA PRO A 76 -18.73 3.98 5.68
C PRO A 76 -19.98 3.36 5.06
N ILE A 77 -19.81 2.51 4.04
CA ILE A 77 -20.91 1.83 3.36
C ILE A 77 -21.58 0.83 4.31
N LEU A 78 -20.78 0.10 5.10
CA LEU A 78 -21.30 -0.77 6.16
C LEU A 78 -22.03 0.02 7.26
N GLY A 79 -21.53 1.21 7.62
CA GLY A 79 -22.22 2.12 8.53
C GLY A 79 -23.57 2.57 7.97
N LEU A 80 -23.62 2.95 6.69
CA LEU A 80 -24.86 3.29 6.00
C LEU A 80 -25.84 2.10 5.94
N LEU A 81 -25.35 0.90 5.66
CA LEU A 81 -26.15 -0.32 5.68
C LEU A 81 -26.80 -0.51 7.06
N GLY A 82 -26.05 -0.24 8.13
CA GLY A 82 -26.59 -0.30 9.49
C GLY A 82 -27.77 0.65 9.71
N THR A 83 -27.74 1.89 9.17
CA THR A 83 -28.89 2.79 9.26
C THR A 83 -30.09 2.28 8.48
N VAL A 84 -29.88 1.72 7.30
CA VAL A 84 -30.97 1.15 6.49
C VAL A 84 -31.64 -0.01 7.25
N MET A 85 -30.83 -0.91 7.82
CA MET A 85 -31.36 -2.04 8.63
C MET A 85 -32.09 -1.55 9.88
N GLY A 86 -31.54 -0.55 10.58
CA GLY A 86 -32.17 0.07 11.74
C GLY A 86 -33.52 0.68 11.39
N MET A 87 -33.62 1.43 10.29
CA MET A 87 -34.88 2.02 9.83
C MET A 87 -35.91 0.97 9.44
N ILE A 88 -35.51 -0.12 8.76
CA ILE A 88 -36.43 -1.23 8.44
C ILE A 88 -37.00 -1.83 9.72
N ASN A 89 -36.17 -2.09 10.73
CA ASN A 89 -36.58 -2.63 12.00
C ASN A 89 -37.57 -1.71 12.73
N ILE A 90 -37.32 -0.41 12.73
CA ILE A 90 -38.24 0.59 13.32
C ILE A 90 -39.59 0.55 12.63
N PHE A 91 -39.64 0.58 11.30
CA PHE A 91 -40.91 0.55 10.58
C PHE A 91 -41.66 -0.77 10.74
N SER A 92 -40.99 -1.90 10.81
CA SER A 92 -41.62 -3.19 11.10
C SER A 92 -42.31 -3.20 12.47
N ASN A 93 -41.62 -2.71 13.49
CA ASN A 93 -42.16 -2.64 14.86
C ASN A 93 -43.33 -1.63 14.99
N LEU A 94 -43.32 -0.55 14.20
CA LEU A 94 -44.42 0.43 14.18
C LEU A 94 -45.69 -0.14 13.55
N LEU A 95 -45.58 -1.03 12.60
CA LEU A 95 -46.74 -1.70 11.99
C LEU A 95 -47.39 -2.70 12.92
N GLU A 96 -46.61 -3.32 13.82
CA GLU A 96 -47.12 -4.30 14.80
C GLU A 96 -47.65 -3.64 16.08
N ALA A 97 -47.07 -2.53 16.50
CA ALA A 97 -47.48 -1.79 17.70
C ALA A 97 -48.51 -0.73 17.32
N ASN A 98 -49.73 -0.83 17.83
CA ASN A 98 -50.72 0.25 17.75
C ASN A 98 -50.08 1.56 18.26
N LEU A 99 -49.72 2.46 17.35
CA LEU A 99 -49.08 3.78 17.34
C LEU A 99 -49.15 4.68 18.61
N SER A 100 -49.04 4.14 19.84
CA SER A 100 -49.30 4.92 21.06
C SER A 100 -48.04 5.61 21.66
N SER A 101 -46.85 5.39 21.14
CA SER A 101 -45.65 6.03 21.71
C SER A 101 -44.55 6.33 20.68
N VAL A 102 -44.05 7.57 20.69
CA VAL A 102 -42.95 8.06 19.87
C VAL A 102 -41.57 7.64 20.40
N SER A 103 -41.52 7.17 21.66
CA SER A 103 -40.26 6.84 22.34
C SER A 103 -39.44 5.72 21.67
N PRO A 104 -40.03 4.58 21.22
CA PRO A 104 -39.29 3.54 20.52
C PRO A 104 -38.72 3.99 19.17
N LEU A 105 -39.40 4.90 18.47
CA LEU A 105 -38.96 5.47 17.21
C LEU A 105 -37.67 6.27 17.38
N ALA A 106 -37.61 7.17 18.37
CA ALA A 106 -36.46 7.99 18.66
C ALA A 106 -35.20 7.15 19.03
N SER A 107 -35.41 6.10 19.85
CA SER A 107 -34.37 5.18 20.25
C SER A 107 -33.79 4.41 19.05
N GLY A 108 -34.62 3.89 18.18
CA GLY A 108 -34.18 3.13 17.02
C GLY A 108 -33.44 4.01 15.97
N ILE A 109 -33.89 5.27 15.79
CA ILE A 109 -33.15 6.22 14.94
C ILE A 109 -31.77 6.51 15.53
N ALA A 110 -31.69 6.75 16.83
CA ALA A 110 -30.41 6.99 17.49
C ALA A 110 -29.44 5.80 17.32
N GLU A 111 -29.92 4.57 17.48
CA GLU A 111 -29.13 3.35 17.28
C GLU A 111 -28.63 3.24 15.81
N ALA A 112 -29.51 3.51 14.84
CA ALA A 112 -29.14 3.54 13.44
C ALA A 112 -28.02 4.56 13.14
N LEU A 113 -28.10 5.79 13.70
CA LEU A 113 -27.08 6.81 13.53
C LEU A 113 -25.73 6.41 14.15
N VAL A 114 -25.73 5.70 15.27
CA VAL A 114 -24.50 5.20 15.91
C VAL A 114 -23.74 4.24 14.98
N THR A 115 -24.44 3.42 14.21
CA THR A 115 -23.77 2.49 13.26
C THR A 115 -23.04 3.23 12.14
N THR A 116 -23.61 4.33 11.63
CA THR A 116 -22.90 5.20 10.66
C THR A 116 -21.69 5.89 11.29
N ALA A 117 -21.84 6.41 12.50
CA ALA A 117 -20.74 7.02 13.23
C ALA A 117 -19.59 6.02 13.44
N ALA A 118 -19.91 4.77 13.82
CA ALA A 118 -18.91 3.72 13.96
C ALA A 118 -18.18 3.42 12.64
N GLY A 119 -18.89 3.34 11.53
CA GLY A 119 -18.30 3.17 10.19
C GLY A 119 -17.30 4.29 9.82
N LEU A 120 -17.66 5.55 10.15
CA LEU A 120 -16.80 6.71 9.90
C LEU A 120 -15.57 6.74 10.84
N VAL A 121 -15.72 6.34 12.09
CA VAL A 121 -14.60 6.24 13.06
C VAL A 121 -13.52 5.28 12.57
N VAL A 122 -13.90 4.21 11.89
CA VAL A 122 -12.95 3.28 11.26
C VAL A 122 -12.38 3.83 9.96
N ALA A 123 -13.24 4.41 9.11
CA ALA A 123 -12.87 4.87 7.78
C ALA A 123 -11.86 6.03 7.78
N ILE A 124 -12.07 7.04 8.64
CA ILE A 124 -11.26 8.26 8.64
C ILE A 124 -9.78 7.98 8.93
N PRO A 125 -9.40 7.32 10.05
CA PRO A 125 -8.00 7.02 10.30
C PRO A 125 -7.41 6.08 9.25
N THR A 126 -8.18 5.07 8.80
CA THR A 126 -7.71 4.14 7.77
C THR A 126 -7.39 4.86 6.46
N LEU A 127 -8.22 5.83 6.05
CA LEU A 127 -7.98 6.64 4.86
C LEU A 127 -6.73 7.52 4.98
N ILE A 128 -6.50 8.09 6.18
CA ILE A 128 -5.31 8.91 6.45
C ILE A 128 -4.04 8.06 6.29
N PHE A 129 -4.00 6.89 6.92
CA PHE A 129 -2.86 5.97 6.80
C PHE A 129 -2.69 5.44 5.38
N TYR A 130 -3.77 5.09 4.70
CA TYR A 130 -3.72 4.66 3.31
C TYR A 130 -3.04 5.70 2.42
N ARG A 131 -3.49 6.95 2.46
CA ARG A 131 -2.91 8.06 1.67
C ARG A 131 -1.45 8.35 2.05
N HIS A 132 -1.13 8.28 3.33
CA HIS A 132 0.23 8.50 3.82
C HIS A 132 1.20 7.44 3.28
N PHE A 133 0.85 6.17 3.40
CA PHE A 133 1.69 5.08 2.92
C PHE A 133 1.78 5.03 1.39
N THR A 134 0.69 5.31 0.67
CA THR A 134 0.73 5.43 -0.80
C THR A 134 1.77 6.43 -1.24
N ARG A 135 1.78 7.62 -0.63
CA ARG A 135 2.76 8.66 -0.95
C ARG A 135 4.20 8.26 -0.62
N ILE A 136 4.41 7.52 0.47
CA ILE A 136 5.75 7.01 0.82
C ILE A 136 6.23 6.03 -0.25
N ILE A 137 5.38 5.10 -0.70
CA ILE A 137 5.74 4.10 -1.72
C ILE A 137 6.01 4.77 -3.06
N GLU A 138 5.20 5.74 -3.48
CA GLU A 138 5.42 6.51 -4.71
C GLU A 138 6.79 7.23 -4.69
N ASN A 139 7.11 7.92 -3.59
CA ASN A 139 8.41 8.57 -3.43
C ASN A 139 9.56 7.56 -3.43
N TYR A 140 9.37 6.41 -2.78
CA TYR A 140 10.35 5.34 -2.74
C TYR A 140 10.60 4.72 -4.12
N ALA A 141 9.53 4.55 -4.92
CA ALA A 141 9.64 4.06 -6.29
C ALA A 141 10.47 5.01 -7.18
N LEU A 142 10.26 6.33 -7.05
CA LEU A 142 11.04 7.34 -7.77
C LEU A 142 12.52 7.32 -7.35
N GLU A 143 12.80 7.20 -6.06
CA GLU A 143 14.16 7.09 -5.54
C GLU A 143 14.85 5.82 -6.07
N LEU A 144 14.15 4.69 -6.10
CA LEU A 144 14.66 3.43 -6.66
C LEU A 144 15.01 3.56 -8.15
N GLU A 145 14.17 4.24 -8.92
CA GLU A 145 14.40 4.48 -10.34
C GLU A 145 15.64 5.37 -10.56
N GLU A 146 15.76 6.48 -9.84
CA GLU A 146 16.90 7.38 -9.93
C GLU A 146 18.21 6.66 -9.58
N GLU A 147 18.23 5.93 -8.47
CA GLU A 147 19.41 5.20 -8.02
C GLU A 147 19.79 4.04 -8.97
N SER A 148 18.81 3.37 -9.54
CA SER A 148 19.02 2.32 -10.55
C SER A 148 19.63 2.89 -11.83
N ASN A 149 19.17 4.06 -12.29
CA ASN A 149 19.72 4.72 -13.46
C ASN A 149 21.19 5.14 -13.25
N LYS A 150 21.55 5.65 -12.05
CA LYS A 150 22.95 5.96 -11.71
C LYS A 150 23.85 4.72 -11.79
N LEU A 151 23.38 3.57 -11.34
CA LEU A 151 24.12 2.32 -11.43
C LEU A 151 24.30 1.86 -12.88
N ILE A 152 23.23 1.91 -13.69
CA ILE A 152 23.27 1.51 -15.10
C ILE A 152 24.26 2.37 -15.86
N ASP A 153 24.27 3.69 -15.61
CA ASP A 153 25.21 4.61 -16.24
C ASP A 153 26.67 4.31 -15.85
N TYR A 154 26.90 3.79 -14.64
CA TYR A 154 28.22 3.35 -14.20
C TYR A 154 28.65 2.03 -14.86
N LEU A 155 27.73 1.04 -14.96
CA LEU A 155 28.01 -0.27 -15.53
C LEU A 155 28.16 -0.25 -17.05
N SER A 156 27.63 0.78 -17.72
CA SER A 156 27.68 0.94 -19.19
C SER A 156 28.92 1.71 -19.69
N LYS A 157 29.81 2.12 -18.79
CA LYS A 157 31.11 2.75 -19.12
C LYS A 157 32.21 1.70 -19.26
#